data_ae160cc9394f6d6016105af0d76abd9f
#
_entry.id   ae160cc9394f6d6016105af0d76abd9f
#
_cell.length_a   1.000
_cell.length_b   1.000
_cell.length_c   1.000
_cell.angle_alpha   90.00
_cell.angle_beta   90.00
_cell.angle_gamma   90.00
#
_symmetry.space_group_name_H-M   'P 1'
#
loop_
_entity.id
_entity.type
_entity.pdbx_description
1 polymer ?
#
loop_
_entity_poly.entity_id
_entity_poly.type
_entity_poly.pdbx_seq_one_letter_code
_entity_poly.pdbx_strand_id
1 'polypeptide(L)'
;AEDGIRDHCVTGVQTCALPILQSFGKVEFSFKELGLTAATLSAHKIGGPLGIGVLILKRGLEITPVLHGGGQERDIRSGTLNAPAIVSFAAAVKKVASEFHERNDRVRRLKDLLKNNLMAKVSDISFNGRSENSLPGILNVTFSGAPGDALLLLLDAENISTSTGSACSAGVAQPSHVLLSLGLSERDAKSSLRFSLGHTSTDSDVAYLGSVISKVVERARAAGLK
;
A
#
# COMPACT_ATOMS: atom_id res chain seq x y z
N ALA A 1 -6.11 8.43 -4.92
CA ALA A 1 -6.57 8.24 -3.53
C ALA A 1 -6.03 9.32 -2.59
N GLU A 2 -5.05 10.11 -3.01
CA GLU A 2 -4.51 11.21 -2.18
C GLU A 2 -5.35 12.49 -2.28
N ASP A 3 -6.06 12.73 -3.36
CA ASP A 3 -6.86 13.94 -3.55
C ASP A 3 -8.26 13.86 -2.91
N GLY A 4 -8.81 12.67 -2.71
CA GLY A 4 -10.14 12.51 -2.09
C GLY A 4 -10.20 12.81 -0.58
N ILE A 5 -9.07 13.03 0.08
CA ILE A 5 -9.01 13.30 1.52
C ILE A 5 -8.92 14.80 1.81
N ARG A 6 -8.60 15.63 0.80
CA ARG A 6 -8.44 17.08 0.96
C ARG A 6 -9.75 17.87 0.93
N ASP A 7 -10.78 17.33 0.33
CA ASP A 7 -11.99 18.12 0.02
C ASP A 7 -13.12 18.07 1.07
N HIS A 8 -12.93 17.40 2.19
CA HIS A 8 -13.91 17.39 3.28
C HIS A 8 -13.55 18.31 4.45
N CYS A 9 -13.01 19.50 4.16
CA CYS A 9 -12.97 20.59 5.12
C CYS A 9 -14.32 21.30 5.14
N VAL A 10 -15.29 20.74 5.86
CA VAL A 10 -16.55 21.40 6.12
C VAL A 10 -16.40 22.29 7.34
N THR A 11 -16.72 23.58 7.15
CA THR A 11 -16.84 24.65 8.17
C THR A 11 -15.54 25.12 8.80
N GLY A 12 -15.04 26.29 8.43
CA GLY A 12 -14.16 27.26 9.14
C GLY A 12 -13.17 26.81 10.24
N VAL A 13 -13.30 25.60 10.74
CA VAL A 13 -12.38 24.89 11.61
C VAL A 13 -11.79 23.75 10.78
N GLN A 14 -10.56 23.90 10.34
CA GLN A 14 -9.84 22.84 9.61
C GLN A 14 -9.54 21.67 10.55
N THR A 15 -10.45 20.69 10.59
CA THR A 15 -10.23 19.40 11.23
C THR A 15 -9.70 18.44 10.17
N CYS A 16 -8.40 18.17 10.18
CA CYS A 16 -7.78 17.25 9.25
C CYS A 16 -7.48 15.92 9.95
N ALA A 17 -8.26 14.89 9.63
CA ALA A 17 -7.99 13.51 10.05
C ALA A 17 -7.36 12.74 8.89
N LEU A 18 -6.14 12.24 9.06
CA LEU A 18 -5.39 11.57 8.00
C LEU A 18 -5.16 10.08 8.33
N PRO A 19 -5.71 9.14 7.53
CA PRO A 19 -5.38 7.72 7.63
C PRO A 19 -4.04 7.45 6.92
N ILE A 20 -2.94 7.42 7.66
CA ILE A 20 -1.58 7.18 7.14
C ILE A 20 -1.14 5.72 7.20
N LEU A 21 -2.07 4.81 7.09
CA LEU A 21 -1.88 3.37 7.25
C LEU A 21 -0.81 2.79 6.32
N GLN A 22 -0.72 3.24 5.08
CA GLN A 22 0.22 2.71 4.08
C GLN A 22 1.53 3.50 4.01
N SER A 23 1.55 4.76 4.42
CA SER A 23 2.72 5.64 4.32
C SER A 23 3.60 5.59 5.56
N PHE A 24 3.03 5.29 6.74
CA PHE A 24 3.78 5.22 7.99
C PHE A 24 4.95 4.23 7.91
N GLY A 25 6.13 4.69 8.29
CA GLY A 25 7.37 3.91 8.20
C GLY A 25 7.96 3.75 6.79
N LYS A 26 7.34 4.37 5.75
CA LYS A 26 7.80 4.33 4.36
C LYS A 26 8.13 5.70 3.79
N VAL A 27 7.51 6.75 4.31
CA VAL A 27 7.81 8.15 4.02
C VAL A 27 7.94 8.91 5.33
N GLU A 28 8.68 10.00 5.32
CA GLU A 28 8.76 10.88 6.47
C GLU A 28 7.39 11.46 6.80
N PHE A 29 7.07 11.50 8.09
CA PHE A 29 5.79 11.94 8.57
C PHE A 29 5.97 12.78 9.84
N SER A 30 5.45 13.97 9.83
CA SER A 30 5.38 14.85 11.00
C SER A 30 3.94 15.30 11.23
N PHE A 31 3.32 14.79 12.29
CA PHE A 31 1.96 15.17 12.68
C PHE A 31 1.82 16.69 12.87
N LYS A 32 2.85 17.33 13.45
CA LYS A 32 2.87 18.77 13.73
C LYS A 32 3.02 19.60 12.45
N GLU A 33 3.97 19.24 11.58
CA GLU A 33 4.25 20.00 10.35
C GLU A 33 3.11 19.92 9.34
N LEU A 34 2.44 18.77 9.30
CA LEU A 34 1.22 18.59 8.49
C LEU A 34 -0.01 19.27 9.07
N GLY A 35 0.07 19.85 10.26
CA GLY A 35 -1.05 20.53 10.91
C GLY A 35 -2.24 19.63 11.24
N LEU A 36 -2.00 18.34 11.45
CA LEU A 36 -3.07 17.36 11.62
C LEU A 36 -3.80 17.53 12.95
N THR A 37 -5.10 17.28 12.93
CA THR A 37 -5.95 17.18 14.12
C THR A 37 -6.03 15.74 14.64
N ALA A 38 -6.06 14.76 13.71
CA ALA A 38 -6.05 13.33 14.03
C ALA A 38 -5.28 12.54 12.98
N ALA A 39 -4.73 11.37 13.37
CA ALA A 39 -4.15 10.41 12.45
C ALA A 39 -4.37 8.98 12.95
N THR A 40 -4.58 8.05 12.02
CA THR A 40 -4.75 6.63 12.33
C THR A 40 -3.59 5.81 11.77
N LEU A 41 -3.12 4.85 12.55
CA LEU A 41 -2.07 3.90 12.17
C LEU A 41 -2.53 2.47 12.46
N SER A 42 -1.95 1.50 11.74
CA SER A 42 -2.20 0.08 11.97
C SER A 42 -0.88 -0.68 12.07
N ALA A 43 -0.76 -1.51 13.10
CA ALA A 43 0.48 -2.22 13.39
C ALA A 43 0.91 -3.17 12.27
N HIS A 44 -0.02 -3.93 11.67
CA HIS A 44 0.31 -4.91 10.64
C HIS A 44 0.89 -4.27 9.35
N LYS A 45 0.66 -2.98 9.11
CA LYS A 45 1.22 -2.27 7.94
C LYS A 45 2.72 -1.98 8.06
N ILE A 46 3.26 -2.09 9.26
CA ILE A 46 4.69 -1.91 9.55
C ILE A 46 5.37 -3.19 10.07
N GLY A 47 4.70 -4.34 9.97
CA GLY A 47 5.20 -5.62 10.45
C GLY A 47 4.92 -5.90 11.92
N GLY A 48 4.02 -5.15 12.55
CA GLY A 48 3.50 -5.43 13.88
C GLY A 48 2.31 -6.41 13.86
N PRO A 49 1.70 -6.70 15.01
CA PRO A 49 0.61 -7.67 15.13
C PRO A 49 -0.67 -7.21 14.44
N LEU A 50 -1.49 -8.18 14.05
CA LEU A 50 -2.85 -7.94 13.56
C LEU A 50 -3.77 -7.48 14.71
N GLY A 51 -4.87 -6.80 14.37
CA GLY A 51 -5.93 -6.46 15.31
C GLY A 51 -5.63 -5.30 16.25
N ILE A 52 -4.51 -4.59 16.08
CA ILE A 52 -4.15 -3.40 16.86
C ILE A 52 -3.82 -2.21 15.96
N GLY A 53 -4.32 -1.05 16.34
CA GLY A 53 -4.03 0.23 15.72
C GLY A 53 -3.94 1.33 16.77
N VAL A 54 -3.61 2.54 16.34
CA VAL A 54 -3.57 3.71 17.18
C VAL A 54 -4.27 4.89 16.51
N LEU A 55 -4.99 5.66 17.30
CA LEU A 55 -5.52 6.96 16.95
C LEU A 55 -4.66 8.02 17.66
N ILE A 56 -3.98 8.84 16.89
CA ILE A 56 -3.23 10.00 17.37
C ILE A 56 -4.15 11.20 17.30
N LEU A 57 -4.27 11.93 18.39
CA LEU A 57 -5.14 13.12 18.49
C LEU A 57 -4.33 14.34 18.92
N LYS A 58 -4.67 15.49 18.35
CA LYS A 58 -4.19 16.78 18.85
C LYS A 58 -4.64 16.94 20.31
N ARG A 59 -3.74 17.41 21.15
CA ARG A 59 -4.05 17.64 22.57
C ARG A 59 -5.19 18.64 22.71
N GLY A 60 -6.17 18.34 23.58
CA GLY A 60 -7.34 19.18 23.82
C GLY A 60 -8.47 18.99 22.80
N LEU A 61 -8.33 18.06 21.85
CA LEU A 61 -9.45 17.68 20.97
C LEU A 61 -10.44 16.81 21.76
N GLU A 62 -11.69 17.24 21.79
CA GLU A 62 -12.81 16.45 22.29
C GLU A 62 -13.45 15.67 21.17
N ILE A 63 -13.61 14.38 21.35
CA ILE A 63 -14.30 13.49 20.42
C ILE A 63 -15.36 12.69 21.16
N THR A 64 -16.49 12.45 20.54
CA THR A 64 -17.54 11.62 21.09
C THR A 64 -17.11 10.16 21.06
N PRO A 65 -17.07 9.46 22.23
CA PRO A 65 -16.74 8.04 22.29
C PRO A 65 -17.76 7.19 21.49
N VAL A 66 -17.23 6.18 20.77
CA VAL A 66 -18.07 5.19 20.10
C VAL A 66 -18.28 3.96 21.01
N LEU A 67 -17.31 3.67 21.88
CA LEU A 67 -17.35 2.56 22.84
C LEU A 67 -17.35 3.11 24.27
N HIS A 68 -18.42 2.84 24.99
CA HIS A 68 -18.62 3.27 26.38
C HIS A 68 -18.30 2.11 27.34
N GLY A 69 -17.91 2.43 28.59
CA GLY A 69 -17.61 1.42 29.63
C GLY A 69 -16.76 2.00 30.75
N GLY A 70 -15.68 1.34 31.11
CA GLY A 70 -14.85 1.63 32.30
C GLY A 70 -13.87 2.79 32.18
N GLY A 71 -13.99 3.67 31.19
CA GLY A 71 -13.19 4.90 31.10
C GLY A 71 -11.75 4.74 30.63
N GLN A 72 -11.38 3.59 30.03
CA GLN A 72 -10.05 3.39 29.47
C GLN A 72 -9.79 4.35 28.32
N GLU A 73 -8.51 4.60 28.02
CA GLU A 73 -8.08 5.55 26.99
C GLU A 73 -8.72 6.94 27.15
N ARG A 74 -8.78 7.42 28.40
CA ARG A 74 -9.33 8.75 28.76
C ARG A 74 -10.79 8.93 28.31
N ASP A 75 -11.62 7.93 28.52
CA ASP A 75 -13.02 7.87 28.11
C ASP A 75 -13.25 7.91 26.58
N ILE A 76 -12.22 7.93 25.77
CA ILE A 76 -12.33 7.98 24.31
C ILE A 76 -12.65 6.60 23.75
N ARG A 77 -12.05 5.56 24.32
CA ARG A 77 -12.28 4.17 23.89
C ARG A 77 -12.23 3.23 25.10
N SER A 78 -13.37 2.92 25.64
CA SER A 78 -13.49 2.01 26.77
C SER A 78 -13.26 0.54 26.40
N GLY A 79 -12.92 -0.27 27.37
CA GLY A 79 -12.66 -1.70 27.27
C GLY A 79 -11.23 -2.06 27.69
N THR A 80 -11.06 -3.28 28.22
CA THR A 80 -9.75 -3.77 28.64
C THR A 80 -8.73 -3.68 27.51
N LEU A 81 -7.57 -3.13 27.82
CA LEU A 81 -6.49 -2.93 26.84
C LEU A 81 -5.82 -4.26 26.49
N ASN A 82 -5.57 -4.49 25.21
CA ASN A 82 -4.74 -5.59 24.74
C ASN A 82 -3.25 -5.23 24.92
N ALA A 83 -2.76 -5.27 26.16
CA ALA A 83 -1.40 -4.87 26.52
C ALA A 83 -0.31 -5.62 25.71
N PRO A 84 -0.39 -6.95 25.48
CA PRO A 84 0.59 -7.65 24.63
C PRO A 84 0.66 -7.09 23.22
N ALA A 85 -0.47 -6.82 22.58
CA ALA A 85 -0.50 -6.25 21.23
C ALA A 85 0.02 -4.80 21.20
N ILE A 86 -0.26 -3.99 22.23
CA ILE A 86 0.25 -2.62 22.37
C ILE A 86 1.77 -2.64 22.47
N VAL A 87 2.34 -3.48 23.33
CA VAL A 87 3.80 -3.62 23.49
C VAL A 87 4.46 -4.10 22.19
N SER A 88 3.86 -5.08 21.53
CA SER A 88 4.34 -5.58 20.24
C SER A 88 4.29 -4.50 19.15
N PHE A 89 3.22 -3.68 19.13
CA PHE A 89 3.14 -2.55 18.21
C PHE A 89 4.24 -1.50 18.51
N ALA A 90 4.47 -1.16 19.76
CA ALA A 90 5.53 -0.24 20.16
C ALA A 90 6.93 -0.75 19.74
N ALA A 91 7.18 -2.06 19.85
CA ALA A 91 8.41 -2.68 19.36
C ALA A 91 8.56 -2.54 17.83
N ALA A 92 7.47 -2.78 17.07
CA ALA A 92 7.47 -2.61 15.62
C ALA A 92 7.75 -1.14 15.22
N VAL A 93 7.15 -0.16 15.91
CA VAL A 93 7.41 1.28 15.68
C VAL A 93 8.87 1.61 15.92
N LYS A 94 9.46 1.15 17.05
CA LYS A 94 10.87 1.38 17.37
C LYS A 94 11.79 0.81 16.28
N LYS A 95 11.53 -0.43 15.84
CA LYS A 95 12.31 -1.09 14.79
C LYS A 95 12.22 -0.31 13.47
N VAL A 96 11.03 0.05 13.05
CA VAL A 96 10.83 0.82 11.80
C VAL A 96 11.50 2.18 11.88
N ALA A 97 11.45 2.87 13.03
CA ALA A 97 12.10 4.16 13.20
C ALA A 97 13.63 4.05 13.15
N SER A 98 14.22 3.02 13.77
CA SER A 98 15.68 2.81 13.75
C SER A 98 16.24 2.38 12.39
N GLU A 99 15.42 1.70 11.56
CA GLU A 99 15.82 1.19 10.24
C GLU A 99 15.26 2.04 9.08
N PHE A 100 14.68 3.20 9.35
CA PHE A 100 13.85 3.95 8.40
C PHE A 100 14.56 4.22 7.07
N HIS A 101 15.74 4.84 7.12
CA HIS A 101 16.48 5.23 5.91
C HIS A 101 17.03 4.01 5.17
N GLU A 102 17.76 3.14 5.85
CA GLU A 102 18.36 1.94 5.27
C GLU A 102 17.31 1.05 4.58
N ARG A 103 16.20 0.82 5.29
CA ARG A 103 15.09 -0.01 4.78
C ARG A 103 14.44 0.60 3.54
N ASN A 104 14.14 1.89 3.57
CA ASN A 104 13.46 2.55 2.47
C ASN A 104 14.36 2.72 1.25
N ASP A 105 15.65 3.00 1.44
CA ASP A 105 16.62 3.10 0.35
C ASP A 105 16.83 1.74 -0.32
N ARG A 106 16.94 0.67 0.47
CA ARG A 106 17.03 -0.69 -0.06
C ARG A 106 15.79 -1.07 -0.86
N VAL A 107 14.61 -0.81 -0.34
CA VAL A 107 13.34 -1.14 -1.03
C VAL A 107 13.17 -0.31 -2.31
N ARG A 108 13.58 0.97 -2.29
CA ARG A 108 13.58 1.84 -3.49
C ARG A 108 14.51 1.28 -4.56
N ARG A 109 15.74 0.90 -4.18
CA ARG A 109 16.71 0.26 -5.09
C ARG A 109 16.14 -1.02 -5.72
N LEU A 110 15.49 -1.89 -4.92
CA LEU A 110 14.85 -3.10 -5.41
C LEU A 110 13.70 -2.80 -6.39
N LYS A 111 12.90 -1.76 -6.12
CA LYS A 111 11.86 -1.31 -7.05
C LYS A 111 12.45 -0.84 -8.39
N ASP A 112 13.53 -0.07 -8.35
CA ASP A 112 14.20 0.42 -9.56
C ASP A 112 14.83 -0.74 -10.35
N LEU A 113 15.42 -1.72 -9.66
CA LEU A 113 15.91 -2.95 -10.28
C LEU A 113 14.77 -3.74 -10.95
N LEU A 114 13.64 -3.90 -10.25
CA LEU A 114 12.46 -4.54 -10.82
C LEU A 114 11.94 -3.80 -12.06
N LYS A 115 11.83 -2.48 -11.98
CA LYS A 115 11.40 -1.64 -13.11
C LYS A 115 12.31 -1.83 -14.31
N ASN A 116 13.62 -1.79 -14.13
CA ASN A 116 14.61 -1.99 -15.19
C ASN A 116 14.52 -3.39 -15.80
N ASN A 117 14.36 -4.43 -14.97
CA ASN A 117 14.17 -5.81 -15.46
C ASN A 117 12.92 -5.97 -16.31
N LEU A 118 11.80 -5.35 -15.90
CA LEU A 118 10.56 -5.37 -16.68
C LEU A 118 10.73 -4.66 -18.02
N MET A 119 11.33 -3.46 -18.04
CA MET A 119 11.58 -2.71 -19.26
C MET A 119 12.48 -3.45 -20.25
N ALA A 120 13.49 -4.16 -19.75
CA ALA A 120 14.43 -4.90 -20.60
C ALA A 120 13.85 -6.20 -21.19
N LYS A 121 12.83 -6.77 -20.53
CA LYS A 121 12.37 -8.15 -20.84
C LYS A 121 10.95 -8.25 -21.39
N VAL A 122 10.15 -7.21 -21.26
CA VAL A 122 8.75 -7.21 -21.68
C VAL A 122 8.45 -5.98 -22.51
N SER A 123 7.98 -6.17 -23.72
CA SER A 123 7.48 -5.10 -24.59
C SER A 123 6.07 -4.65 -24.16
N ASP A 124 5.66 -3.48 -24.61
CA ASP A 124 4.28 -2.97 -24.47
C ASP A 124 3.81 -2.94 -23.00
N ILE A 125 4.65 -2.38 -22.15
CA ILE A 125 4.33 -2.10 -20.75
C ILE A 125 4.36 -0.60 -20.48
N SER A 126 3.55 -0.17 -19.52
CA SER A 126 3.57 1.18 -18.97
C SER A 126 3.52 1.14 -17.45
N PHE A 127 4.17 2.13 -16.81
CA PHE A 127 4.16 2.27 -15.37
C PHE A 127 3.14 3.32 -14.96
N ASN A 128 2.25 2.96 -14.02
CA ASN A 128 1.15 3.80 -13.61
C ASN A 128 1.51 4.62 -12.37
N GLY A 129 1.03 5.85 -12.33
CA GLY A 129 1.31 6.82 -11.27
C GLY A 129 2.57 7.64 -11.52
N ARG A 130 2.88 8.55 -10.59
CA ARG A 130 4.08 9.39 -10.65
C ARG A 130 5.29 8.63 -10.13
N SER A 131 6.44 8.79 -10.78
CA SER A 131 7.71 8.24 -10.28
C SER A 131 8.20 8.99 -9.04
N GLU A 132 7.97 10.31 -9.02
CA GLU A 132 8.29 11.19 -7.90
C GLU A 132 7.20 11.08 -6.84
N ASN A 133 7.59 11.15 -5.58
CA ASN A 133 6.68 11.11 -4.42
C ASN A 133 5.83 9.83 -4.30
N SER A 134 6.27 8.72 -4.92
CA SER A 134 5.63 7.41 -4.74
C SER A 134 6.21 6.65 -3.54
N LEU A 135 5.42 5.74 -2.97
CA LEU A 135 5.91 4.82 -1.94
C LEU A 135 7.09 3.99 -2.47
N PRO A 136 8.15 3.78 -1.67
CA PRO A 136 9.39 3.15 -2.12
C PRO A 136 9.17 1.73 -2.65
N GLY A 137 8.23 0.97 -2.09
CA GLY A 137 8.03 -0.45 -2.42
C GLY A 137 6.85 -0.76 -3.32
N ILE A 138 6.16 0.23 -3.89
CA ILE A 138 4.98 -0.01 -4.74
C ILE A 138 5.31 0.31 -6.19
N LEU A 139 5.04 -0.66 -7.07
CA LEU A 139 5.14 -0.50 -8.52
C LEU A 139 3.87 -1.04 -9.16
N ASN A 140 3.15 -0.20 -9.90
CA ASN A 140 2.00 -0.61 -10.69
C ASN A 140 2.35 -0.57 -12.18
N VAL A 141 2.06 -1.66 -12.88
CA VAL A 141 2.47 -1.88 -14.28
C VAL A 141 1.28 -2.37 -15.08
N THR A 142 1.01 -1.75 -16.20
CA THR A 142 0.09 -2.23 -17.23
C THR A 142 0.87 -3.07 -18.23
N PHE A 143 0.40 -4.26 -18.51
CA PHE A 143 0.91 -5.19 -19.52
C PHE A 143 -0.08 -5.23 -20.68
N SER A 144 0.10 -4.37 -21.68
CA SER A 144 -0.86 -4.24 -22.77
C SER A 144 -1.13 -5.57 -23.46
N GLY A 145 -2.43 -5.91 -23.60
CA GLY A 145 -2.88 -7.14 -24.21
C GLY A 145 -2.81 -8.40 -23.34
N ALA A 146 -2.34 -8.29 -22.09
CA ALA A 146 -2.31 -9.42 -21.16
C ALA A 146 -3.39 -9.24 -20.08
N PRO A 147 -4.42 -10.12 -19.98
CA PRO A 147 -5.41 -10.04 -18.92
C PRO A 147 -4.76 -10.17 -17.53
N GLY A 148 -5.11 -9.26 -16.61
CA GLY A 148 -4.53 -9.23 -15.26
C GLY A 148 -4.78 -10.50 -14.46
N ASP A 149 -5.96 -11.12 -14.61
CA ASP A 149 -6.29 -12.37 -13.94
C ASP A 149 -5.43 -13.53 -14.44
N ALA A 150 -5.16 -13.58 -15.76
CA ALA A 150 -4.25 -14.59 -16.33
C ALA A 150 -2.81 -14.37 -15.83
N LEU A 151 -2.34 -13.11 -15.78
CA LEU A 151 -1.04 -12.77 -15.22
C LEU A 151 -0.93 -13.17 -13.74
N LEU A 152 -1.97 -12.87 -12.95
CA LEU A 152 -2.03 -13.22 -11.53
C LEU A 152 -1.88 -14.71 -11.30
N LEU A 153 -2.68 -15.53 -12.01
CA LEU A 153 -2.65 -17.00 -11.91
C LEU A 153 -1.31 -17.59 -12.36
N LEU A 154 -0.74 -17.06 -13.45
CA LEU A 154 0.53 -17.55 -13.97
C LEU A 154 1.71 -17.19 -13.05
N LEU A 155 1.67 -16.02 -12.40
CA LEU A 155 2.68 -15.61 -11.41
C LEU A 155 2.52 -16.40 -10.11
N ASP A 156 1.28 -16.66 -9.68
CA ASP A 156 1.02 -17.48 -8.48
C ASP A 156 1.56 -18.92 -8.67
N ALA A 157 1.41 -19.48 -9.86
CA ALA A 157 2.02 -20.78 -10.21
C ALA A 157 3.56 -20.79 -10.15
N GLU A 158 4.20 -19.62 -10.27
CA GLU A 158 5.64 -19.41 -10.06
C GLU A 158 5.96 -18.97 -8.62
N ASN A 159 5.02 -19.08 -7.66
CA ASN A 159 5.14 -18.63 -6.27
C ASN A 159 5.41 -17.12 -6.13
N ILE A 160 4.91 -16.31 -7.06
CA ILE A 160 5.04 -14.85 -7.05
C ILE A 160 3.68 -14.22 -6.80
N SER A 161 3.49 -13.70 -5.60
CA SER A 161 2.24 -13.04 -5.21
C SER A 161 2.20 -11.59 -5.73
N THR A 162 1.11 -11.25 -6.43
CA THR A 162 0.84 -9.91 -6.96
C THR A 162 -0.61 -9.50 -6.69
N SER A 163 -1.03 -8.34 -7.19
CA SER A 163 -2.42 -7.88 -7.01
C SER A 163 -2.91 -7.18 -8.27
N THR A 164 -4.13 -7.49 -8.71
CA THR A 164 -4.80 -6.89 -9.88
C THR A 164 -5.62 -5.65 -9.57
N GLY A 165 -5.87 -5.33 -8.30
CA GLY A 165 -6.75 -4.21 -7.98
C GLY A 165 -6.90 -3.97 -6.47
N SER A 166 -8.03 -3.40 -6.06
CA SER A 166 -8.36 -3.25 -4.66
C SER A 166 -8.77 -4.60 -4.08
N ALA A 167 -8.12 -5.02 -3.01
CA ALA A 167 -8.49 -6.24 -2.28
C ALA A 167 -9.91 -6.20 -1.67
N CYS A 168 -10.56 -5.04 -1.69
CA CYS A 168 -11.91 -4.84 -1.16
C CYS A 168 -13.04 -5.19 -2.15
N SER A 169 -12.72 -5.49 -3.42
CA SER A 169 -13.69 -5.87 -4.45
C SER A 169 -13.83 -7.39 -4.51
N ALA A 170 -14.29 -8.01 -3.42
CA ALA A 170 -14.48 -9.45 -3.38
C ALA A 170 -15.57 -9.89 -4.36
N GLY A 171 -15.21 -10.66 -5.38
CA GLY A 171 -16.13 -11.48 -6.16
C GLY A 171 -16.41 -11.08 -7.61
N VAL A 172 -16.09 -9.86 -8.07
CA VAL A 172 -16.20 -9.47 -9.48
C VAL A 172 -14.93 -8.73 -9.89
N ALA A 173 -14.28 -9.19 -10.97
CA ALA A 173 -13.09 -8.56 -11.54
C ALA A 173 -13.43 -7.18 -12.14
N GLN A 174 -13.56 -6.18 -11.29
CA GLN A 174 -13.78 -4.80 -11.72
C GLN A 174 -12.44 -4.07 -11.88
N PRO A 175 -12.33 -3.17 -12.88
CA PRO A 175 -11.14 -2.36 -13.03
C PRO A 175 -10.95 -1.48 -11.79
N SER A 176 -9.70 -1.27 -11.40
CA SER A 176 -9.37 -0.41 -10.26
C SER A 176 -9.88 1.02 -10.51
N HIS A 177 -10.76 1.53 -9.65
CA HIS A 177 -11.22 2.91 -9.72
C HIS A 177 -10.07 3.92 -9.62
N VAL A 178 -8.99 3.57 -8.90
CA VAL A 178 -7.78 4.39 -8.82
C VAL A 178 -7.11 4.52 -10.18
N LEU A 179 -6.95 3.41 -10.91
CA LEU A 179 -6.34 3.44 -12.26
C LEU A 179 -7.24 4.19 -13.27
N LEU A 180 -8.55 4.02 -13.17
CA LEU A 180 -9.50 4.80 -13.99
C LEU A 180 -9.40 6.31 -13.69
N SER A 181 -9.28 6.69 -12.43
CA SER A 181 -9.08 8.09 -12.02
C SER A 181 -7.72 8.67 -12.45
N LEU A 182 -6.72 7.81 -12.69
CA LEU A 182 -5.45 8.20 -13.31
C LEU A 182 -5.54 8.33 -14.83
N GLY A 183 -6.70 8.10 -15.43
CA GLY A 183 -6.96 8.23 -16.87
C GLY A 183 -6.71 6.97 -17.69
N LEU A 184 -6.51 5.81 -17.07
CA LEU A 184 -6.39 4.56 -17.80
C LEU A 184 -7.75 4.13 -18.37
N SER A 185 -7.72 3.49 -19.55
CA SER A 185 -8.89 2.78 -20.06
C SER A 185 -9.25 1.58 -19.15
N GLU A 186 -10.51 1.12 -19.20
CA GLU A 186 -10.90 -0.10 -18.47
C GLU A 186 -10.05 -1.30 -18.86
N ARG A 187 -9.71 -1.41 -20.16
CA ARG A 187 -8.87 -2.47 -20.70
C ARG A 187 -7.47 -2.44 -20.05
N ASP A 188 -6.84 -1.28 -20.00
CA ASP A 188 -5.51 -1.14 -19.43
C ASP A 188 -5.53 -1.31 -17.90
N ALA A 189 -6.55 -0.79 -17.23
CA ALA A 189 -6.74 -1.00 -15.80
C ALA A 189 -6.90 -2.50 -15.45
N LYS A 190 -7.62 -3.29 -16.27
CA LYS A 190 -7.75 -4.75 -16.14
C LYS A 190 -6.46 -5.51 -16.50
N SER A 191 -5.58 -4.91 -17.28
CA SER A 191 -4.27 -5.48 -17.65
C SER A 191 -3.13 -5.03 -16.74
N SER A 192 -3.46 -4.47 -15.58
CA SER A 192 -2.49 -3.89 -14.65
C SER A 192 -2.28 -4.76 -13.42
N LEU A 193 -1.02 -4.91 -13.03
CA LEU A 193 -0.61 -5.56 -11.78
C LEU A 193 0.12 -4.59 -10.85
N ARG A 194 -0.09 -4.75 -9.56
CA ARG A 194 0.68 -4.08 -8.52
C ARG A 194 1.66 -5.06 -7.89
N PHE A 195 2.93 -4.73 -7.99
CA PHE A 195 4.01 -5.37 -7.26
C PHE A 195 4.26 -4.60 -5.96
N SER A 196 4.45 -5.34 -4.86
CA SER A 196 4.68 -4.77 -3.54
C SER A 196 5.94 -5.38 -2.94
N LEU A 197 6.97 -4.57 -2.81
CA LEU A 197 8.24 -4.92 -2.18
C LEU A 197 8.24 -4.45 -0.72
N GLY A 198 8.81 -5.23 0.15
CA GLY A 198 8.86 -4.96 1.58
C GLY A 198 10.24 -5.21 2.19
N HIS A 199 10.27 -5.19 3.52
CA HIS A 199 11.51 -5.40 4.27
C HIS A 199 12.10 -6.81 4.15
N THR A 200 11.31 -7.78 3.70
CA THR A 200 11.75 -9.16 3.45
C THR A 200 12.18 -9.40 2.01
N SER A 201 11.87 -8.48 1.09
CA SER A 201 12.21 -8.62 -0.32
C SER A 201 13.72 -8.54 -0.53
N THR A 202 14.24 -9.37 -1.45
CA THR A 202 15.65 -9.52 -1.75
C THR A 202 15.96 -9.29 -3.23
N ASP A 203 17.25 -9.16 -3.56
CA ASP A 203 17.72 -9.10 -4.94
C ASP A 203 17.42 -10.39 -5.70
N SER A 204 17.47 -11.54 -5.04
CA SER A 204 17.14 -12.84 -5.62
C SER A 204 15.66 -12.94 -6.02
N ASP A 205 14.74 -12.36 -5.24
CA ASP A 205 13.33 -12.34 -5.58
C ASP A 205 13.08 -11.51 -6.86
N VAL A 206 13.73 -10.35 -6.97
CA VAL A 206 13.64 -9.51 -8.17
C VAL A 206 14.28 -10.18 -9.38
N ALA A 207 15.42 -10.87 -9.20
CA ALA A 207 16.07 -11.61 -10.27
C ALA A 207 15.22 -12.80 -10.75
N TYR A 208 14.59 -13.52 -9.81
CA TYR A 208 13.71 -14.65 -10.12
C TYR A 208 12.48 -14.18 -10.92
N LEU A 209 11.78 -13.15 -10.46
CA LEU A 209 10.68 -12.57 -11.24
C LEU A 209 11.16 -12.16 -12.64
N GLY A 210 12.31 -11.51 -12.73
CA GLY A 210 12.92 -11.16 -14.02
C GLY A 210 13.23 -12.36 -14.92
N SER A 211 13.46 -13.55 -14.38
CA SER A 211 13.73 -14.75 -15.18
C SER A 211 12.48 -15.39 -15.80
N VAL A 212 11.31 -15.21 -15.19
CA VAL A 212 10.05 -15.85 -15.61
C VAL A 212 9.07 -14.91 -16.32
N ILE A 213 9.19 -13.60 -16.12
CA ILE A 213 8.16 -12.62 -16.49
C ILE A 213 7.84 -12.58 -17.99
N SER A 214 8.84 -12.71 -18.88
CA SER A 214 8.60 -12.71 -20.33
C SER A 214 7.67 -13.85 -20.73
N LYS A 215 7.98 -15.07 -20.26
CA LYS A 215 7.17 -16.26 -20.55
C LYS A 215 5.75 -16.16 -19.97
N VAL A 216 5.62 -15.59 -18.77
CA VAL A 216 4.32 -15.34 -18.13
C VAL A 216 3.48 -14.37 -18.96
N VAL A 217 4.05 -13.24 -19.39
CA VAL A 217 3.34 -12.24 -20.19
C VAL A 217 2.96 -12.77 -21.57
N GLU A 218 3.84 -13.48 -22.25
CA GLU A 218 3.54 -14.13 -23.54
C GLU A 218 2.35 -15.10 -23.45
N ARG A 219 2.35 -15.95 -22.41
CA ARG A 219 1.24 -16.88 -22.16
C ARG A 219 -0.07 -16.16 -21.82
N ALA A 220 -0.01 -15.10 -21.02
CA ALA A 220 -1.19 -14.30 -20.69
C ALA A 220 -1.77 -13.60 -21.92
N ARG A 221 -0.92 -13.03 -22.79
CA ARG A 221 -1.36 -12.44 -24.07
C ARG A 221 -2.00 -13.45 -24.98
N ALA A 222 -1.43 -14.65 -25.11
CA ALA A 222 -2.01 -15.74 -25.90
C ALA A 222 -3.38 -16.20 -25.37
N ALA A 223 -3.60 -16.14 -24.06
CA ALA A 223 -4.91 -16.45 -23.46
C ALA A 223 -5.95 -15.34 -23.70
N GLY A 224 -5.55 -14.10 -23.82
CA GLY A 224 -6.42 -12.94 -24.06
C GLY A 224 -6.84 -12.74 -25.52
N LEU A 225 -6.26 -13.51 -26.44
CA LEU A 225 -6.60 -13.46 -27.89
C LEU A 225 -7.74 -14.42 -28.26
N LYS A 226 -8.29 -15.15 -27.30
CA LYS A 226 -9.44 -16.04 -27.46
C LYS A 226 -10.70 -15.40 -26.84
#